data_0aa06f569495256349e1de944dfc3109
#
_entry.id   0aa06f569495256349e1de944dfc3109
#
_cell.length_a   1.000
_cell.length_b   1.000
_cell.length_c   1.000
_cell.angle_alpha   90.00
_cell.angle_beta   90.00
_cell.angle_gamma   90.00
#
_symmetry.space_group_name_H-M   'P 1'
#
loop_
_entity.id
_entity.type
_entity.pdbx_description
1 polymer ?
#
loop_
_entity_poly.entity_id
_entity_poly.type
_entity_poly.pdbx_seq_one_letter_code
_entity_poly.pdbx_strand_id
1 'polypeptide(L)'
;MQKNVVSNLFVDLPKHADQEWFTSLLEKPHCRIERIVSYGQSSPDGFWYDQAQDEWVLLMSGEAELDVDGESVKRLPGDHLMIKAGTKHRVVRTSADVPTVWLAVHC
;
A
#
# COMPACT_ATOMS: atom_id res chain seq x y z
N MET A 1 -13.67 22.17 22.43
CA MET A 1 -13.27 20.76 22.65
C MET A 1 -13.40 19.96 21.37
N GLN A 2 -12.39 19.21 21.04
CA GLN A 2 -12.35 18.44 19.82
C GLN A 2 -13.01 17.07 20.04
N LYS A 3 -13.89 16.68 19.12
CA LYS A 3 -14.48 15.35 19.16
C LYS A 3 -13.53 14.35 18.56
N ASN A 4 -13.42 13.18 19.18
CA ASN A 4 -12.73 12.05 18.59
C ASN A 4 -13.64 11.41 17.55
N VAL A 5 -13.12 11.24 16.34
CA VAL A 5 -13.86 10.64 15.23
C VAL A 5 -13.23 9.30 14.90
N VAL A 6 -14.04 8.25 14.92
CA VAL A 6 -13.59 6.91 14.56
C VAL A 6 -13.89 6.67 13.09
N SER A 7 -12.86 6.24 12.34
CA SER A 7 -12.99 5.84 10.95
C SER A 7 -12.58 4.39 10.81
N ASN A 8 -12.91 3.79 9.68
CA ASN A 8 -12.58 2.39 9.42
C ASN A 8 -11.92 2.28 8.06
N LEU A 9 -10.84 1.50 7.98
CA LEU A 9 -10.07 1.35 6.75
C LEU A 9 -10.85 0.65 5.63
N PHE A 10 -11.92 -0.04 5.96
CA PHE A 10 -12.68 -0.83 4.99
C PHE A 10 -13.98 -0.19 4.54
N VAL A 11 -14.29 1.04 4.99
CA VAL A 11 -15.49 1.73 4.56
C VAL A 11 -15.24 2.55 3.28
N ASP A 12 -16.31 2.80 2.53
CA ASP A 12 -16.30 3.63 1.33
C ASP A 12 -15.34 3.13 0.25
N LEU A 13 -15.21 1.81 0.17
CA LEU A 13 -14.42 1.18 -0.89
C LEU A 13 -15.33 0.90 -2.08
N PRO A 14 -15.06 1.45 -3.27
CA PRO A 14 -15.78 1.02 -4.46
C PRO A 14 -15.49 -0.46 -4.73
N LYS A 15 -16.39 -1.12 -5.46
CA LYS A 15 -16.21 -2.54 -5.78
C LYS A 15 -15.06 -2.76 -6.75
N HIS A 16 -14.80 -1.78 -7.62
CA HIS A 16 -13.68 -1.78 -8.55
C HIS A 16 -13.38 -0.35 -8.97
N ALA A 17 -12.17 -0.12 -9.43
CA ALA A 17 -11.74 1.16 -9.95
C ALA A 17 -10.63 0.95 -10.98
N ASP A 18 -10.50 1.90 -11.91
CA ASP A 18 -9.48 1.83 -12.96
C ASP A 18 -8.08 2.14 -12.45
N GLN A 19 -8.00 2.83 -11.32
CA GLN A 19 -6.73 3.24 -10.71
C GLN A 19 -6.73 2.90 -9.24
N GLU A 20 -5.53 2.79 -8.68
CA GLU A 20 -5.36 2.65 -7.24
C GLU A 20 -5.85 3.89 -6.52
N TRP A 21 -6.36 3.70 -5.31
CA TRP A 21 -6.84 4.79 -4.45
C TRP A 21 -5.89 4.99 -3.30
N PHE A 22 -5.46 6.24 -3.12
CA PHE A 22 -4.58 6.65 -2.04
C PHE A 22 -5.34 7.60 -1.12
N THR A 23 -5.40 7.26 0.16
CA THR A 23 -6.05 8.11 1.16
C THR A 23 -5.05 8.41 2.26
N SER A 24 -4.76 9.70 2.47
CA SER A 24 -3.90 10.10 3.58
C SER A 24 -4.67 10.01 4.88
N LEU A 25 -4.13 9.29 5.86
CA LEU A 25 -4.70 9.13 7.18
C LEU A 25 -4.02 10.04 8.20
N LEU A 26 -2.74 10.29 8.01
CA LEU A 26 -1.94 11.17 8.86
C LEU A 26 -0.83 11.76 8.03
N GLU A 27 -0.66 13.08 8.11
CA GLU A 27 0.47 13.76 7.49
C GLU A 27 1.18 14.62 8.51
N LYS A 28 2.46 14.38 8.68
CA LYS A 28 3.39 15.17 9.49
C LYS A 28 4.61 15.48 8.63
N PRO A 29 5.43 16.48 8.99
CA PRO A 29 6.60 16.82 8.17
C PRO A 29 7.54 15.66 7.89
N HIS A 30 7.64 14.69 8.79
CA HIS A 30 8.58 13.58 8.65
C HIS A 30 7.91 12.20 8.70
N CYS A 31 6.58 12.14 8.69
CA CYS A 31 5.88 10.86 8.78
C CYS A 31 4.52 10.97 8.11
N ARG A 32 4.19 9.97 7.29
CA ARG A 32 2.90 9.90 6.61
C ARG A 32 2.34 8.50 6.70
N ILE A 33 1.05 8.40 7.00
CA ILE A 33 0.32 7.14 6.99
C ILE A 33 -0.78 7.23 5.94
N GLU A 34 -0.85 6.24 5.06
CA GLU A 34 -1.89 6.23 4.02
C GLU A 34 -2.49 4.83 3.84
N ARG A 35 -3.74 4.83 3.43
CA ARG A 35 -4.43 3.64 2.95
C ARG A 35 -4.26 3.60 1.44
N ILE A 36 -3.87 2.44 0.91
CA ILE A 36 -3.77 2.21 -0.52
C ILE A 36 -4.73 1.07 -0.86
N VAL A 37 -5.57 1.28 -1.86
CA VAL A 37 -6.49 0.24 -2.33
C VAL A 37 -6.19 -0.06 -3.79
N SER A 38 -5.88 -1.32 -4.07
CA SER A 38 -5.58 -1.79 -5.42
C SER A 38 -6.74 -2.67 -5.92
N TYR A 39 -7.07 -2.53 -7.18
CA TYR A 39 -8.16 -3.23 -7.84
C TYR A 39 -7.62 -4.05 -9.02
N GLY A 40 -6.60 -4.88 -8.77
CA GLY A 40 -5.97 -5.68 -9.80
C GLY A 40 -4.81 -4.97 -10.51
N GLN A 41 -4.48 -3.75 -10.10
CA GLN A 41 -3.39 -3.00 -10.73
C GLN A 41 -2.04 -3.57 -10.34
N SER A 42 -1.07 -3.29 -11.20
CA SER A 42 0.34 -3.56 -10.96
C SER A 42 1.15 -2.34 -11.41
N SER A 43 2.39 -2.27 -10.97
CA SER A 43 3.30 -1.23 -11.46
C SER A 43 3.56 -1.44 -12.94
N PRO A 44 3.65 -0.37 -13.75
CA PRO A 44 3.98 -0.52 -15.18
C PRO A 44 5.35 -1.19 -15.37
N ASP A 45 5.51 -1.88 -16.49
CA ASP A 45 6.78 -2.51 -16.83
C ASP A 45 7.91 -1.49 -16.82
N GLY A 46 9.01 -1.86 -16.18
CA GLY A 46 10.17 -0.99 -16.08
C GLY A 46 10.08 0.11 -15.03
N PHE A 47 8.94 0.23 -14.35
CA PHE A 47 8.78 1.21 -13.29
C PHE A 47 9.19 0.62 -11.94
N TRP A 48 9.98 1.40 -11.18
CA TRP A 48 10.43 1.02 -9.85
C TRP A 48 10.21 2.20 -8.90
N TYR A 49 9.67 1.91 -7.72
CA TYR A 49 9.69 2.87 -6.63
C TYR A 49 11.09 2.93 -6.04
N ASP A 50 11.55 4.14 -5.79
CA ASP A 50 12.83 4.41 -5.14
C ASP A 50 12.62 5.65 -4.30
N GLN A 51 12.37 5.47 -3.02
CA GLN A 51 11.88 6.54 -2.16
C GLN A 51 12.95 7.00 -1.18
N ALA A 52 12.85 8.28 -0.78
CA ALA A 52 13.80 8.88 0.15
C ALA A 52 13.54 8.50 1.62
N GLN A 53 12.35 7.97 1.91
CA GLN A 53 11.95 7.57 3.26
C GLN A 53 11.81 6.06 3.34
N ASP A 54 11.94 5.52 4.56
CA ASP A 54 11.56 4.14 4.81
C ASP A 54 10.05 3.99 4.68
N GLU A 55 9.60 2.84 4.18
CA GLU A 55 8.19 2.52 4.07
C GLU A 55 7.90 1.19 4.75
N TRP A 56 7.06 1.22 5.79
CA TRP A 56 6.52 0.01 6.38
C TRP A 56 5.14 -0.22 5.79
N VAL A 57 4.92 -1.39 5.22
CA VAL A 57 3.66 -1.70 4.54
C VAL A 57 3.05 -2.97 5.11
N LEU A 58 1.75 -2.91 5.40
CA LEU A 58 0.95 -4.02 5.92
C LEU A 58 -0.17 -4.31 4.94
N LEU A 59 -0.30 -5.57 4.54
CA LEU A 59 -1.44 -6.00 3.73
C LEU A 59 -2.60 -6.34 4.66
N MET A 60 -3.71 -5.60 4.51
CA MET A 60 -4.90 -5.74 5.37
C MET A 60 -5.89 -6.74 4.78
N SER A 61 -6.08 -6.75 3.45
CA SER A 61 -6.98 -7.67 2.77
C SER A 61 -6.55 -7.82 1.31
N GLY A 62 -7.03 -8.87 0.65
CA GLY A 62 -6.63 -9.19 -0.71
C GLY A 62 -5.36 -10.00 -0.75
N GLU A 63 -4.62 -9.89 -1.85
CA GLU A 63 -3.30 -10.51 -1.97
C GLU A 63 -2.48 -9.76 -3.01
N ALA A 64 -1.16 -9.85 -2.89
CA ALA A 64 -0.27 -9.17 -3.80
C ALA A 64 1.08 -9.88 -3.90
N GLU A 65 1.76 -9.61 -4.99
CA GLU A 65 3.13 -10.01 -5.18
C GLU A 65 3.97 -8.76 -5.41
N LEU A 66 5.05 -8.63 -4.65
CA LEU A 66 5.98 -7.51 -4.74
C LEU A 66 7.32 -8.01 -5.23
N ASP A 67 8.02 -7.18 -5.97
CA ASP A 67 9.44 -7.35 -6.25
C ASP A 67 10.19 -6.31 -5.42
N VAL A 68 11.02 -6.78 -4.50
CA VAL A 68 11.79 -5.91 -3.62
C VAL A 68 13.27 -6.24 -3.83
N ASP A 69 13.99 -5.30 -4.41
CA ASP A 69 15.41 -5.43 -4.70
C ASP A 69 15.74 -6.70 -5.51
N GLY A 70 14.87 -7.04 -6.47
CA GLY A 70 15.03 -8.21 -7.33
C GLY A 70 14.44 -9.50 -6.78
N GLU A 71 13.93 -9.50 -5.56
CA GLU A 71 13.29 -10.68 -4.98
C GLU A 71 11.77 -10.55 -5.05
N SER A 72 11.13 -11.57 -5.64
CA SER A 72 9.68 -11.63 -5.73
C SER A 72 9.10 -12.27 -4.47
N VAL A 73 8.22 -11.57 -3.79
CA VAL A 73 7.61 -12.04 -2.55
C VAL A 73 6.10 -11.87 -2.60
N LYS A 74 5.40 -12.98 -2.33
CA LYS A 74 3.95 -12.97 -2.24
C LYS A 74 3.53 -12.48 -0.85
N ARG A 75 2.46 -11.66 -0.80
CA ARG A 75 1.93 -11.10 0.44
C ARG A 75 0.48 -11.51 0.62
N LEU A 76 0.17 -11.92 1.83
CA LEU A 76 -1.17 -12.30 2.27
C LEU A 76 -1.60 -11.40 3.43
N PRO A 77 -2.90 -11.35 3.75
CA PRO A 77 -3.39 -10.51 4.85
C PRO A 77 -2.62 -10.76 6.16
N GLY A 78 -2.20 -9.69 6.80
CA GLY A 78 -1.39 -9.73 8.00
C GLY A 78 0.11 -9.66 7.75
N ASP A 79 0.55 -9.91 6.52
CA ASP A 79 1.98 -9.78 6.18
C ASP A 79 2.38 -8.32 6.16
N HIS A 80 3.52 -8.01 6.76
CA HIS A 80 4.09 -6.67 6.73
C HIS A 80 5.56 -6.72 6.36
N LEU A 81 6.06 -5.62 5.85
CA LEU A 81 7.41 -5.54 5.32
C LEU A 81 7.96 -4.14 5.51
N MET A 82 9.21 -4.04 5.96
CA MET A 82 9.93 -2.77 5.98
C MET A 82 10.74 -2.65 4.70
N ILE A 83 10.46 -1.62 3.92
CA ILE A 83 11.20 -1.28 2.71
C ILE A 83 12.07 -0.07 3.04
N LYS A 84 13.37 -0.29 3.12
CA LYS A 84 14.31 0.78 3.45
C LYS A 84 14.39 1.82 2.34
N ALA A 85 14.65 3.06 2.73
CA ALA A 85 14.88 4.14 1.78
C ALA A 85 15.92 3.72 0.74
N GLY A 86 15.68 4.06 -0.51
CA GLY A 86 16.56 3.73 -1.62
C GLY A 86 16.46 2.30 -2.12
N THR A 87 15.61 1.47 -1.54
CA THR A 87 15.38 0.11 -2.03
C THR A 87 14.38 0.14 -3.17
N LYS A 88 14.78 -0.33 -4.33
CA LYS A 88 13.89 -0.40 -5.48
C LYS A 88 12.86 -1.49 -5.30
N HIS A 89 11.60 -1.14 -5.51
CA HIS A 89 10.51 -2.10 -5.37
C HIS A 89 9.37 -1.75 -6.32
N ARG A 90 8.54 -2.74 -6.61
CA ARG A 90 7.36 -2.57 -7.46
C ARG A 90 6.30 -3.59 -7.10
N VAL A 91 5.07 -3.29 -7.47
CA VAL A 91 3.94 -4.22 -7.34
C VAL A 91 3.86 -5.03 -8.62
N VAL A 92 4.10 -6.34 -8.51
CA VAL A 92 4.05 -7.24 -9.66
C VAL A 92 2.60 -7.59 -9.99
N ARG A 93 1.79 -7.83 -8.94
CA ARG A 93 0.40 -8.28 -9.10
C ARG A 93 -0.41 -7.97 -7.85
N THR A 94 -1.69 -7.64 -8.04
CA THR A 94 -2.68 -7.60 -6.97
C THR A 94 -3.87 -8.44 -7.37
N SER A 95 -4.73 -8.80 -6.39
CA SER A 95 -5.91 -9.64 -6.65
C SER A 95 -6.83 -9.00 -7.67
N ALA A 96 -7.30 -9.80 -8.64
CA ALA A 96 -8.29 -9.38 -9.62
C ALA A 96 -9.73 -9.52 -9.11
N ASP A 97 -9.93 -10.28 -8.04
CA ASP A 97 -11.26 -10.68 -7.57
C ASP A 97 -11.79 -9.78 -6.44
N VAL A 98 -10.91 -9.33 -5.56
CA VAL A 98 -11.27 -8.51 -4.40
C VAL A 98 -10.32 -7.34 -4.28
N PRO A 99 -10.75 -6.22 -3.68
CA PRO A 99 -9.84 -5.11 -3.42
C PRO A 99 -8.70 -5.53 -2.50
N THR A 100 -7.49 -5.08 -2.83
CA THR A 100 -6.32 -5.28 -1.99
C THR A 100 -6.08 -4.01 -1.19
N VAL A 101 -6.18 -4.09 0.13
CA VAL A 101 -6.09 -2.93 1.02
C VAL A 101 -4.77 -2.99 1.78
N TRP A 102 -4.02 -1.90 1.68
CA TRP A 102 -2.72 -1.75 2.30
C TRP A 102 -2.74 -0.60 3.29
N LEU A 103 -1.95 -0.73 4.33
CA LEU A 103 -1.59 0.39 5.22
C LEU A 103 -0.10 0.64 5.04
N ALA A 104 0.24 1.86 4.64
CA ALA A 104 1.64 2.24 4.41
C ALA A 104 2.04 3.37 5.34
N VAL A 105 3.19 3.21 5.98
CA VAL A 105 3.78 4.23 6.86
C VAL A 105 5.12 4.64 6.29
N HIS A 106 5.23 5.92 5.92
CA HIS A 106 6.45 6.52 5.40
C HIS A 106 7.06 7.41 6.47
N CYS A 107 8.25 7.10 6.88
CA CYS A 107 8.97 7.85 7.91
C CYS A 107 10.44 8.05 7.55
#